data_175105ccc9c6a585e99d7c4e58bd2f5c
#
_entry.id   175105ccc9c6a585e99d7c4e58bd2f5c
#
_cell.length_a   1.000
_cell.length_b   1.000
_cell.length_c   1.000
_cell.angle_alpha   90.00
_cell.angle_beta   90.00
_cell.angle_gamma   90.00
#
_symmetry.space_group_name_H-M   'P 1'
#
loop_
_entity.id
_entity.type
_entity.pdbx_description
1 polymer ?
#
loop_
_entity_poly.entity_id
_entity_poly.type
_entity_poly.pdbx_seq_one_letter_code
_entity_poly.pdbx_strand_id
1 'polypeptide(L)'
;MRRTGQLSRPRLRLCATGHTGSLDTESRGLHSELVMELLAGNVLPDDAGLRAFDALSSYVGVRTSLVAARLHDLPSAKDTESLSHPRAGGGAVRTQALPYANSEAGRHPRFHEIIAALLPLLLGGELLLWVVLVPVGLRGQADFAMFYTAGYMVRIGQSGQLYNYDVETRYQNQLVSKTPAPYTHLPYEALLFAPISFLSYRVAYWLFLLVNVGFAIFAVLLISPAGSGWPSAVILASFFPVSAAIADGQDSIMLLTIACAAWLLFSKKQESLAGGLLALGLFRFQIVLPIVGLMFLWKRWRFLAGFAPCAALVLVFSGWLAGFDQLRVYGSHVLSLGAVAGQETGYSLSTSQSQRMVSLRALFTNILPNGHLAQIITLLASIALLIWVASRGRILDRKHQFALAVAFSVLVSYHLFVYDLAILLIPMVAALELTGHAQSRAAQAAILIPLLAAPVGILWRPFLLALPLLAFLFVITCAFRTHSEQVGEELVEERSYAALDGVPS
;
A
#
# COMPACT_ATOMS: atom_id res chain seq x y z
N MET A 1 -35.43 19.58 -48.54
CA MET A 1 -34.28 19.70 -49.44
C MET A 1 -33.02 19.53 -48.62
N ARG A 2 -32.50 18.34 -48.54
CA ARG A 2 -31.36 17.68 -49.21
C ARG A 2 -30.09 18.54 -49.20
N ARG A 3 -29.05 18.16 -48.40
CA ARG A 3 -27.79 17.67 -48.90
C ARG A 3 -26.95 17.01 -47.78
N THR A 4 -26.76 15.72 -47.96
CA THR A 4 -25.81 14.84 -47.31
C THR A 4 -24.41 15.06 -47.92
N GLY A 5 -23.41 15.28 -47.08
CA GLY A 5 -21.99 15.26 -47.43
C GLY A 5 -21.25 14.12 -46.77
N GLN A 6 -21.03 13.05 -47.52
CA GLN A 6 -20.12 11.96 -47.14
C GLN A 6 -18.67 12.45 -47.25
N LEU A 7 -17.91 12.33 -46.20
CA LEU A 7 -16.45 12.43 -46.20
C LEU A 7 -15.84 11.02 -46.18
N SER A 8 -15.20 10.69 -47.27
CA SER A 8 -14.48 9.45 -47.53
C SER A 8 -13.23 9.30 -46.64
N ARG A 9 -13.09 8.14 -46.06
CA ARG A 9 -11.89 7.69 -45.34
C ARG A 9 -10.85 7.18 -46.36
N PRO A 10 -9.54 7.53 -46.25
CA PRO A 10 -8.50 6.88 -47.02
C PRO A 10 -8.16 5.51 -46.42
N ARG A 11 -8.21 4.49 -47.24
CA ARG A 11 -7.70 3.14 -46.97
C ARG A 11 -6.18 3.15 -47.10
N LEU A 12 -5.43 2.92 -46.06
CA LEU A 12 -4.02 2.55 -46.13
C LEU A 12 -3.89 1.07 -46.46
N ARG A 13 -3.34 0.79 -47.69
CA ARG A 13 -2.86 -0.54 -48.07
C ARG A 13 -1.48 -0.76 -47.44
N LEU A 14 -1.34 -1.79 -46.62
CA LEU A 14 -0.05 -2.34 -46.21
C LEU A 14 0.48 -3.23 -47.33
N CYS A 15 1.56 -2.82 -47.99
CA CYS A 15 2.43 -3.70 -48.77
C CYS A 15 3.46 -4.32 -47.83
N ALA A 16 3.41 -5.64 -47.72
CA ALA A 16 4.46 -6.40 -47.06
C ALA A 16 5.59 -6.65 -48.06
N THR A 17 6.76 -6.06 -47.84
CA THR A 17 8.02 -6.51 -48.41
C THR A 17 9.04 -6.64 -47.29
N GLY A 18 9.59 -7.84 -47.17
CA GLY A 18 10.58 -8.18 -46.17
C GLY A 18 11.91 -7.45 -46.36
N HIS A 19 12.38 -6.87 -45.23
CA HIS A 19 13.81 -6.64 -45.03
C HIS A 19 14.08 -6.74 -43.49
N THR A 20 14.83 -7.75 -43.15
CA THR A 20 15.45 -7.92 -41.85
C THR A 20 16.67 -6.99 -41.78
N GLY A 21 16.60 -5.98 -40.89
CA GLY A 21 17.74 -5.11 -40.58
C GLY A 21 17.33 -3.67 -40.30
N SER A 22 17.42 -3.26 -39.06
CA SER A 22 17.25 -1.91 -38.49
C SER A 22 15.94 -1.59 -37.77
N LEU A 23 15.55 -2.41 -36.79
CA LEU A 23 14.47 -2.08 -35.86
C LEU A 23 14.93 -1.24 -34.63
N ASP A 24 16.24 -0.96 -34.52
CA ASP A 24 16.79 -0.36 -33.27
C ASP A 24 16.89 1.18 -33.30
N THR A 25 16.80 1.81 -34.47
CA THR A 25 16.95 3.27 -34.59
C THR A 25 15.64 4.03 -34.67
N GLU A 26 14.59 3.45 -35.24
CA GLU A 26 13.25 4.08 -35.27
C GLU A 26 12.53 4.05 -33.91
N SER A 27 12.69 2.98 -33.12
CA SER A 27 12.12 2.89 -31.79
C SER A 27 12.74 3.92 -30.83
N ARG A 28 14.04 4.24 -30.95
CA ARG A 28 14.71 5.26 -30.14
C ARG A 28 14.27 6.69 -30.50
N GLY A 29 13.94 6.96 -31.74
CA GLY A 29 13.41 8.26 -32.17
C GLY A 29 12.02 8.53 -31.62
N LEU A 30 11.09 7.57 -31.71
CA LEU A 30 9.73 7.69 -31.21
C LEU A 30 9.67 7.86 -29.67
N HIS A 31 10.57 7.19 -28.94
CA HIS A 31 10.61 7.31 -27.49
C HIS A 31 11.14 8.67 -27.01
N SER A 32 12.11 9.26 -27.71
CA SER A 32 12.62 10.60 -27.35
C SER A 32 11.61 11.71 -27.68
N GLU A 33 10.87 11.61 -28.76
CA GLU A 33 9.79 12.55 -29.09
C GLU A 33 8.63 12.47 -28.09
N LEU A 34 8.19 11.26 -27.72
CA LEU A 34 7.10 11.07 -26.74
C LEU A 34 7.47 11.60 -25.35
N VAL A 35 8.71 11.39 -24.90
CA VAL A 35 9.22 11.94 -23.65
C VAL A 35 9.34 13.45 -23.71
N MET A 36 9.76 14.01 -24.85
CA MET A 36 9.86 15.46 -25.06
C MET A 36 8.48 16.13 -25.16
N GLU A 37 7.47 15.48 -25.75
CA GLU A 37 6.08 15.97 -25.75
C GLU A 37 5.45 15.94 -24.35
N LEU A 38 5.70 14.90 -23.56
CA LEU A 38 5.30 14.82 -22.15
C LEU A 38 5.93 15.94 -21.31
N LEU A 39 7.21 16.26 -21.56
CA LEU A 39 7.92 17.35 -20.88
C LEU A 39 7.47 18.74 -21.37
N ALA A 40 7.04 18.86 -22.63
CA ALA A 40 6.53 20.11 -23.20
C ALA A 40 5.10 20.46 -22.74
N GLY A 41 4.41 19.59 -22.01
CA GLY A 41 3.08 19.86 -21.43
C GLY A 41 1.93 19.86 -22.45
N ASN A 42 2.12 19.29 -23.63
CA ASN A 42 1.07 19.12 -24.63
C ASN A 42 0.04 18.09 -24.17
N VAL A 43 -1.24 18.42 -24.34
CA VAL A 43 -2.37 17.53 -23.99
C VAL A 43 -2.34 16.33 -24.93
N LEU A 44 -1.96 15.17 -24.40
CA LEU A 44 -2.09 13.91 -25.12
C LEU A 44 -3.57 13.48 -25.13
N PRO A 45 -4.08 12.87 -26.24
CA PRO A 45 -5.40 12.25 -26.27
C PRO A 45 -5.55 11.21 -25.17
N ASP A 46 -6.77 10.97 -24.67
CA ASP A 46 -7.09 10.10 -23.52
C ASP A 46 -6.51 8.67 -23.58
N ASP A 47 -6.17 8.17 -24.76
CA ASP A 47 -5.55 6.86 -24.97
C ASP A 47 -4.00 6.90 -25.00
N ALA A 48 -3.40 8.07 -25.07
CA ALA A 48 -1.94 8.21 -25.17
C ALA A 48 -1.22 8.04 -23.82
N GLY A 49 -1.89 8.35 -22.71
CA GLY A 49 -1.41 8.05 -21.35
C GLY A 49 -1.26 6.55 -21.11
N LEU A 50 -2.21 5.75 -21.60
CA LEU A 50 -2.15 4.28 -21.52
C LEU A 50 -1.01 3.72 -22.39
N ARG A 51 -0.80 4.27 -23.62
CA ARG A 51 0.28 3.84 -24.51
C ARG A 51 1.67 4.22 -24.00
N ALA A 52 1.81 5.38 -23.36
CA ALA A 52 3.05 5.76 -22.70
C ALA A 52 3.38 4.83 -21.52
N PHE A 53 2.36 4.41 -20.79
CA PHE A 53 2.49 3.45 -19.68
C PHE A 53 2.84 2.04 -20.19
N ASP A 54 2.22 1.57 -21.28
CA ASP A 54 2.54 0.29 -21.92
C ASP A 54 3.97 0.29 -22.50
N ALA A 55 4.41 1.41 -23.10
CA ALA A 55 5.77 1.57 -23.59
C ALA A 55 6.82 1.54 -22.48
N LEU A 56 6.52 2.18 -21.33
CA LEU A 56 7.38 2.16 -20.14
C LEU A 56 7.44 0.76 -19.50
N SER A 57 6.31 0.06 -19.44
CA SER A 57 6.22 -1.32 -18.98
C SER A 57 7.07 -2.28 -19.81
N SER A 58 7.05 -2.12 -21.14
CA SER A 58 7.90 -2.87 -22.08
C SER A 58 9.38 -2.58 -21.87
N TYR A 59 9.75 -1.31 -21.63
CA TYR A 59 11.14 -0.91 -21.41
C TYR A 59 11.71 -1.44 -20.11
N VAL A 60 10.92 -1.44 -19.03
CA VAL A 60 11.30 -2.02 -17.72
C VAL A 60 11.41 -3.54 -17.83
N GLY A 61 10.51 -4.21 -18.56
CA GLY A 61 10.54 -5.64 -18.81
C GLY A 61 11.79 -6.10 -19.59
N VAL A 62 12.24 -5.32 -20.57
CA VAL A 62 13.47 -5.60 -21.33
C VAL A 62 14.73 -5.42 -20.49
N ARG A 63 14.78 -4.43 -19.58
CA ARG A 63 15.94 -4.25 -18.71
C ARG A 63 16.02 -5.29 -17.58
N THR A 64 14.90 -5.75 -17.04
CA THR A 64 14.90 -6.82 -16.04
C THR A 64 15.36 -8.15 -16.62
N SER A 65 15.02 -8.47 -17.88
CA SER A 65 15.54 -9.65 -18.57
C SER A 65 17.05 -9.54 -18.87
N LEU A 66 17.58 -8.34 -19.16
CA LEU A 66 19.01 -8.11 -19.36
C LEU A 66 19.83 -8.23 -18.06
N VAL A 67 19.27 -7.82 -16.93
CA VAL A 67 19.89 -8.01 -15.59
C VAL A 67 19.85 -9.48 -15.18
N ALA A 68 18.75 -10.19 -15.44
CA ALA A 68 18.63 -11.62 -15.19
C ALA A 68 19.60 -12.44 -16.05
N ALA A 69 19.79 -12.08 -17.33
CA ALA A 69 20.77 -12.71 -18.22
C ALA A 69 22.22 -12.50 -17.73
N ARG A 70 22.57 -11.28 -17.25
CA ARG A 70 23.91 -11.01 -16.69
C ARG A 70 24.20 -11.74 -15.39
N LEU A 71 23.18 -12.04 -14.59
CA LEU A 71 23.33 -12.84 -13.37
C LEU A 71 23.55 -14.34 -13.68
N HIS A 72 23.13 -14.81 -14.86
CA HIS A 72 23.33 -16.21 -15.30
C HIS A 72 24.75 -16.45 -15.87
N ASP A 73 25.43 -15.39 -16.32
CA ASP A 73 26.78 -15.47 -16.90
C ASP A 73 27.92 -15.31 -15.88
N LEU A 74 27.63 -15.31 -14.58
CA LEU A 74 28.66 -15.39 -13.55
C LEU A 74 29.26 -16.81 -13.53
N PRO A 75 30.60 -16.97 -13.68
CA PRO A 75 31.23 -18.30 -13.72
C PRO A 75 30.97 -19.08 -12.44
N SER A 76 30.44 -20.30 -12.62
CA SER A 76 30.24 -21.24 -11.54
C SER A 76 31.57 -21.60 -10.88
N ALA A 77 31.64 -21.46 -9.56
CA ALA A 77 32.83 -21.72 -8.73
C ALA A 77 33.24 -23.23 -8.68
N LYS A 78 32.95 -24.02 -9.73
CA LYS A 78 33.26 -25.46 -9.80
C LYS A 78 34.50 -25.83 -10.61
N ASP A 79 35.18 -24.89 -11.26
CA ASP A 79 36.25 -25.23 -12.21
C ASP A 79 37.68 -24.92 -11.71
N THR A 80 37.90 -25.00 -10.38
CA THR A 80 39.29 -24.89 -9.84
C THR A 80 39.59 -26.04 -8.87
N GLU A 81 39.52 -27.28 -9.33
CA GLU A 81 40.16 -28.41 -8.70
C GLU A 81 40.95 -29.20 -9.73
N SER A 82 42.20 -28.87 -9.95
CA SER A 82 43.26 -29.80 -10.32
C SER A 82 44.62 -29.09 -10.33
N LEU A 83 45.37 -29.18 -9.23
CA LEU A 83 46.83 -29.07 -9.26
C LEU A 83 47.43 -29.85 -8.08
N SER A 84 47.91 -31.04 -8.44
CA SER A 84 49.03 -31.83 -7.98
C SER A 84 49.69 -31.60 -6.60
N HIS A 85 49.71 -32.69 -5.83
CA HIS A 85 50.59 -32.92 -4.68
C HIS A 85 52.09 -32.98 -5.08
N PRO A 86 53.01 -32.60 -4.19
CA PRO A 86 54.24 -33.37 -3.96
C PRO A 86 54.37 -33.86 -2.52
N ARG A 87 55.08 -35.01 -2.44
CA ARG A 87 55.35 -35.87 -1.29
C ARG A 87 56.40 -35.34 -0.30
N ALA A 88 56.15 -35.61 0.98
CA ALA A 88 57.05 -36.17 2.01
C ALA A 88 58.28 -35.38 2.50
N GLY A 89 58.28 -35.10 3.80
CA GLY A 89 59.45 -34.76 4.60
C GLY A 89 59.04 -34.61 6.06
N GLY A 90 59.47 -35.57 6.92
CA GLY A 90 59.09 -35.64 8.33
C GLY A 90 59.76 -34.55 9.19
N GLY A 91 59.11 -34.16 10.29
CA GLY A 91 59.65 -33.27 11.30
C GLY A 91 58.62 -32.85 12.33
N ALA A 92 58.84 -33.29 13.55
CA ALA A 92 58.36 -32.81 14.86
C ALA A 92 57.06 -32.02 14.99
N VAL A 93 56.12 -32.64 15.68
CA VAL A 93 54.89 -32.08 16.18
C VAL A 93 55.11 -30.90 17.09
N ARG A 94 54.83 -29.70 16.64
CA ARG A 94 54.48 -28.56 17.45
C ARG A 94 53.01 -28.26 17.19
N THR A 95 52.10 -28.60 18.13
CA THR A 95 50.68 -28.17 18.14
C THR A 95 50.62 -26.67 18.25
N GLN A 96 50.80 -25.98 17.13
CA GLN A 96 50.31 -24.62 16.98
C GLN A 96 48.81 -24.73 16.60
N ALA A 97 47.97 -24.19 17.47
CA ALA A 97 46.55 -23.98 17.14
C ALA A 97 46.50 -23.22 15.80
N LEU A 98 46.05 -23.93 14.77
CA LEU A 98 45.77 -23.31 13.47
C LEU A 98 44.74 -22.19 13.70
N PRO A 99 45.00 -20.97 13.22
CA PRO A 99 43.95 -19.97 13.17
C PRO A 99 42.81 -20.56 12.35
N TYR A 100 41.64 -20.65 12.95
CA TYR A 100 40.40 -20.95 12.28
C TYR A 100 40.34 -20.11 10.99
N ALA A 101 40.64 -20.76 9.87
CA ALA A 101 40.37 -20.16 8.56
C ALA A 101 38.85 -19.98 8.52
N ASN A 102 38.42 -18.74 8.77
CA ASN A 102 37.04 -18.35 8.56
C ASN A 102 36.70 -18.69 7.11
N SER A 103 36.01 -19.81 6.92
CA SER A 103 35.44 -20.17 5.64
C SER A 103 34.41 -19.08 5.28
N GLU A 104 34.81 -18.13 4.44
CA GLU A 104 33.87 -17.13 3.87
C GLU A 104 32.87 -17.77 2.90
N ALA A 105 33.04 -19.05 2.60
CA ALA A 105 32.11 -19.82 1.78
C ALA A 105 30.81 -20.05 2.53
N GLY A 106 29.81 -19.16 2.32
CA GLY A 106 28.43 -19.35 2.78
C GLY A 106 27.84 -18.26 3.65
N ARG A 107 28.41 -17.05 3.72
CA ARG A 107 27.71 -15.92 4.36
C ARG A 107 26.51 -15.54 3.50
N HIS A 108 25.31 -15.99 3.91
CA HIS A 108 24.06 -15.41 3.38
C HIS A 108 24.09 -13.90 3.63
N PRO A 109 23.75 -13.07 2.63
CA PRO A 109 23.72 -11.62 2.78
C PRO A 109 22.83 -11.28 3.98
N ARG A 110 23.32 -10.38 4.84
CA ARG A 110 22.52 -9.91 5.97
C ARG A 110 21.35 -9.10 5.43
N PHE A 111 20.21 -9.14 6.12
CA PHE A 111 18.96 -8.49 5.67
C PHE A 111 19.15 -7.02 5.27
N HIS A 112 19.96 -6.25 6.03
CA HIS A 112 20.28 -4.86 5.71
C HIS A 112 21.09 -4.71 4.41
N GLU A 113 21.91 -5.69 4.01
CA GLU A 113 22.63 -5.68 2.74
C GLU A 113 21.67 -5.85 1.55
N ILE A 114 20.64 -6.70 1.72
CA ILE A 114 19.58 -6.88 0.73
C ILE A 114 18.79 -5.58 0.56
N ILE A 115 18.38 -4.95 1.64
CA ILE A 115 17.67 -3.66 1.60
C ILE A 115 18.55 -2.57 0.97
N ALA A 116 19.83 -2.48 1.35
CA ALA A 116 20.75 -1.50 0.78
C ALA A 116 20.96 -1.69 -0.73
N ALA A 117 21.02 -2.93 -1.20
CA ALA A 117 21.12 -3.24 -2.63
C ALA A 117 19.84 -2.90 -3.43
N LEU A 118 18.67 -3.06 -2.82
CA LEU A 118 17.37 -2.73 -3.44
C LEU A 118 17.05 -1.23 -3.39
N LEU A 119 17.60 -0.50 -2.42
CA LEU A 119 17.25 0.89 -2.15
C LEU A 119 17.38 1.81 -3.37
N PRO A 120 18.48 1.80 -4.17
CA PRO A 120 18.59 2.66 -5.35
C PRO A 120 17.49 2.39 -6.39
N LEU A 121 17.09 1.12 -6.57
CA LEU A 121 16.02 0.74 -7.49
C LEU A 121 14.66 1.24 -6.99
N LEU A 122 14.38 1.06 -5.70
CA LEU A 122 13.14 1.50 -5.09
C LEU A 122 13.02 3.03 -5.13
N LEU A 123 14.06 3.77 -4.70
CA LEU A 123 14.06 5.24 -4.75
C LEU A 123 14.00 5.79 -6.17
N GLY A 124 14.63 5.12 -7.14
CA GLY A 124 14.50 5.47 -8.56
C GLY A 124 13.07 5.29 -9.06
N GLY A 125 12.39 4.22 -8.66
CA GLY A 125 10.97 3.99 -8.93
C GLY A 125 10.07 5.04 -8.30
N GLU A 126 10.34 5.43 -7.05
CA GLU A 126 9.63 6.51 -6.34
C GLU A 126 9.76 7.86 -7.06
N LEU A 127 10.99 8.22 -7.45
CA LEU A 127 11.23 9.46 -8.19
C LEU A 127 10.45 9.47 -9.50
N LEU A 128 10.46 8.36 -10.24
CA LEU A 128 9.69 8.22 -11.48
C LEU A 128 8.19 8.37 -11.22
N LEU A 129 7.67 7.76 -10.15
CA LEU A 129 6.28 7.90 -9.75
C LEU A 129 5.90 9.37 -9.52
N TRP A 130 6.74 10.12 -8.80
CA TRP A 130 6.49 11.55 -8.54
C TRP A 130 6.51 12.38 -9.82
N VAL A 131 7.45 12.12 -10.73
CA VAL A 131 7.53 12.77 -12.04
C VAL A 131 6.24 12.55 -12.86
N VAL A 132 5.60 11.40 -12.72
CA VAL A 132 4.34 11.06 -13.41
C VAL A 132 3.12 11.61 -12.68
N LEU A 133 2.98 11.36 -11.38
CA LEU A 133 1.74 11.65 -10.64
C LEU A 133 1.58 13.12 -10.26
N VAL A 134 2.65 13.84 -9.92
CA VAL A 134 2.53 15.25 -9.52
C VAL A 134 1.97 16.13 -10.65
N PRO A 135 2.40 16.03 -11.92
CA PRO A 135 1.75 16.74 -13.01
C PRO A 135 0.27 16.37 -13.20
N VAL A 136 -0.12 15.11 -12.99
CA VAL A 136 -1.52 14.66 -13.03
C VAL A 136 -2.32 15.36 -11.92
N GLY A 137 -1.78 15.39 -10.70
CA GLY A 137 -2.37 16.11 -9.57
C GLY A 137 -2.56 17.59 -9.83
N LEU A 138 -1.55 18.27 -10.38
CA LEU A 138 -1.61 19.70 -10.71
C LEU A 138 -2.63 20.04 -11.81
N ARG A 139 -3.00 19.06 -12.64
CA ARG A 139 -4.08 19.19 -13.66
C ARG A 139 -5.47 18.92 -13.07
N GLY A 140 -5.58 18.53 -11.81
CA GLY A 140 -6.84 18.21 -11.15
C GLY A 140 -7.39 16.82 -11.50
N GLN A 141 -6.53 15.90 -11.90
CA GLN A 141 -6.90 14.52 -12.26
C GLN A 141 -6.56 13.51 -11.15
N ALA A 142 -6.03 14.00 -10.01
CA ALA A 142 -5.78 13.22 -8.80
C ALA A 142 -6.98 13.28 -7.85
N ASP A 143 -7.06 12.34 -6.94
CA ASP A 143 -8.17 12.25 -5.97
C ASP A 143 -8.25 13.47 -5.03
N PHE A 144 -7.16 14.23 -4.86
CA PHE A 144 -7.19 15.49 -4.15
C PHE A 144 -8.28 16.46 -4.67
N ALA A 145 -8.64 16.36 -5.96
CA ALA A 145 -9.67 17.21 -6.56
C ALA A 145 -11.03 17.07 -5.88
N MET A 146 -11.42 15.84 -5.49
CA MET A 146 -12.68 15.61 -4.77
C MET A 146 -12.63 16.18 -3.35
N PHE A 147 -11.52 16.02 -2.62
CA PHE A 147 -11.35 16.57 -1.27
C PHE A 147 -11.38 18.10 -1.27
N TYR A 148 -10.66 18.71 -2.21
CA TYR A 148 -10.67 20.16 -2.38
C TYR A 148 -12.06 20.69 -2.69
N THR A 149 -12.79 20.02 -3.59
CA THR A 149 -14.17 20.41 -3.96
C THR A 149 -15.13 20.23 -2.79
N ALA A 150 -15.05 19.11 -2.06
CA ALA A 150 -15.87 18.87 -0.88
C ALA A 150 -15.61 19.93 0.21
N GLY A 151 -14.32 20.26 0.46
CA GLY A 151 -13.94 21.35 1.36
C GLY A 151 -14.49 22.72 0.93
N TYR A 152 -14.45 23.03 -0.36
CA TYR A 152 -15.05 24.23 -0.92
C TYR A 152 -16.57 24.25 -0.68
N MET A 153 -17.28 23.15 -0.94
CA MET A 153 -18.73 23.05 -0.73
C MET A 153 -19.10 23.28 0.75
N VAL A 154 -18.34 22.70 1.68
CA VAL A 154 -18.52 22.97 3.11
C VAL A 154 -18.31 24.44 3.43
N ARG A 155 -17.26 25.07 2.91
CA ARG A 155 -16.94 26.49 3.13
C ARG A 155 -18.03 27.44 2.67
N ILE A 156 -18.69 27.15 1.53
CA ILE A 156 -19.77 27.99 0.99
C ILE A 156 -21.16 27.63 1.52
N GLY A 157 -21.26 26.77 2.54
CA GLY A 157 -22.53 26.37 3.14
C GLY A 157 -23.35 25.35 2.32
N GLN A 158 -22.71 24.65 1.38
CA GLN A 158 -23.33 23.64 0.52
C GLN A 158 -23.03 22.19 1.03
N SER A 159 -22.70 22.02 2.31
CA SER A 159 -22.42 20.72 2.92
C SER A 159 -23.58 19.72 2.78
N GLY A 160 -24.84 20.20 2.74
CA GLY A 160 -26.03 19.39 2.48
C GLY A 160 -26.15 18.86 1.04
N GLN A 161 -25.22 19.14 0.16
CA GLN A 161 -25.17 18.69 -1.24
C GLN A 161 -23.92 17.85 -1.55
N LEU A 162 -23.15 17.43 -0.53
CA LEU A 162 -21.88 16.70 -0.70
C LEU A 162 -22.02 15.43 -1.53
N TYR A 163 -23.18 14.75 -1.47
CA TYR A 163 -23.44 13.52 -2.19
C TYR A 163 -24.40 13.72 -3.39
N ASN A 164 -24.61 14.97 -3.79
CA ASN A 164 -25.33 15.27 -5.03
C ASN A 164 -24.32 15.36 -6.18
N TYR A 165 -24.22 14.29 -6.97
CA TYR A 165 -23.24 14.13 -8.05
C TYR A 165 -23.25 15.30 -9.04
N ASP A 166 -24.43 15.82 -9.42
CA ASP A 166 -24.53 16.93 -10.39
C ASP A 166 -24.00 18.24 -9.82
N VAL A 167 -24.27 18.49 -8.54
CA VAL A 167 -23.79 19.70 -7.84
C VAL A 167 -22.28 19.62 -7.64
N GLU A 168 -21.79 18.49 -7.18
CA GLU A 168 -20.36 18.25 -6.97
C GLU A 168 -19.58 18.36 -8.29
N THR A 169 -20.05 17.66 -9.34
CA THR A 169 -19.46 17.72 -10.69
C THR A 169 -19.40 19.14 -11.22
N ARG A 170 -20.47 19.94 -11.00
CA ARG A 170 -20.49 21.35 -11.42
C ARG A 170 -19.38 22.14 -10.75
N TYR A 171 -19.23 22.04 -9.43
CA TYR A 171 -18.18 22.74 -8.71
C TYR A 171 -16.79 22.23 -9.11
N GLN A 172 -16.59 20.92 -9.25
CA GLN A 172 -15.32 20.36 -9.64
C GLN A 172 -14.90 20.80 -11.04
N ASN A 173 -15.83 20.84 -12.00
CA ASN A 173 -15.58 21.34 -13.35
C ASN A 173 -15.24 22.86 -13.38
N GLN A 174 -15.78 23.64 -12.45
CA GLN A 174 -15.50 25.08 -12.35
C GLN A 174 -14.16 25.37 -11.68
N LEU A 175 -13.80 24.60 -10.66
CA LEU A 175 -12.68 24.88 -9.77
C LEU A 175 -11.39 24.16 -10.16
N VAL A 176 -11.50 22.97 -10.74
CA VAL A 176 -10.38 22.03 -10.86
C VAL A 176 -10.23 21.48 -12.28
N SER A 177 -11.10 20.53 -12.70
CA SER A 177 -10.98 19.83 -13.98
C SER A 177 -12.31 19.24 -14.43
N LYS A 178 -12.39 18.87 -15.73
CA LYS A 178 -13.58 18.26 -16.35
C LYS A 178 -13.67 16.74 -16.16
N THR A 179 -12.87 16.16 -15.29
CA THR A 179 -12.88 14.72 -14.96
C THR A 179 -13.29 14.55 -13.50
N PRO A 180 -14.60 14.65 -13.18
CA PRO A 180 -15.05 14.62 -11.80
C PRO A 180 -14.87 13.25 -11.16
N ALA A 181 -14.40 13.25 -9.92
CA ALA A 181 -14.37 12.10 -9.04
C ALA A 181 -15.35 12.35 -7.88
N PRO A 182 -16.33 11.46 -7.62
CA PRO A 182 -17.34 11.69 -6.59
C PRO A 182 -16.73 11.58 -5.19
N TYR A 183 -17.18 12.45 -4.28
CA TYR A 183 -16.82 12.39 -2.87
C TYR A 183 -17.55 11.25 -2.17
N THR A 184 -16.80 10.28 -1.64
CA THR A 184 -17.33 9.05 -1.06
C THR A 184 -16.95 8.85 0.41
N HIS A 185 -16.61 9.92 1.11
CA HIS A 185 -16.16 9.91 2.49
C HIS A 185 -17.18 10.56 3.44
N LEU A 186 -16.99 10.38 4.76
CA LEU A 186 -17.87 10.99 5.76
C LEU A 186 -17.75 12.52 5.76
N PRO A 187 -18.86 13.26 5.99
CA PRO A 187 -18.88 14.73 5.88
C PRO A 187 -17.86 15.47 6.78
N TYR A 188 -17.55 14.93 7.96
CA TYR A 188 -16.59 15.58 8.88
C TYR A 188 -15.20 15.73 8.26
N GLU A 189 -14.83 14.83 7.36
CA GLU A 189 -13.54 14.91 6.67
C GLU A 189 -13.50 16.10 5.71
N ALA A 190 -14.59 16.37 4.97
CA ALA A 190 -14.65 17.51 4.08
C ALA A 190 -14.35 18.84 4.80
N LEU A 191 -14.67 18.95 6.10
CA LEU A 191 -14.34 20.12 6.90
C LEU A 191 -12.84 20.33 7.06
N LEU A 192 -12.04 19.26 7.09
CA LEU A 192 -10.57 19.35 7.18
C LEU A 192 -9.97 20.03 5.94
N PHE A 193 -10.65 19.91 4.80
CA PHE A 193 -10.24 20.52 3.54
C PHE A 193 -10.83 21.93 3.31
N ALA A 194 -11.80 22.36 4.12
CA ALA A 194 -12.41 23.70 3.99
C ALA A 194 -11.38 24.83 4.12
N PRO A 195 -10.40 24.83 5.05
CA PRO A 195 -9.39 25.88 5.14
C PRO A 195 -8.50 25.98 3.90
N ILE A 196 -8.08 24.87 3.33
CA ILE A 196 -7.19 24.89 2.16
C ILE A 196 -7.94 25.27 0.88
N SER A 197 -9.27 25.15 0.85
CA SER A 197 -10.10 25.58 -0.27
C SER A 197 -10.20 27.11 -0.44
N PHE A 198 -9.63 27.93 0.47
CA PHE A 198 -9.43 29.36 0.25
C PHE A 198 -8.30 29.67 -0.76
N LEU A 199 -7.41 28.71 -0.96
CA LEU A 199 -6.30 28.82 -1.90
C LEU A 199 -6.74 28.38 -3.30
N SER A 200 -6.03 28.79 -4.34
CA SER A 200 -6.22 28.18 -5.66
C SER A 200 -5.87 26.69 -5.63
N TYR A 201 -6.52 25.88 -6.47
CA TYR A 201 -6.35 24.42 -6.47
C TYR A 201 -4.87 23.98 -6.48
N ARG A 202 -4.03 24.58 -7.34
CA ARG A 202 -2.61 24.21 -7.44
C ARG A 202 -1.83 24.50 -6.16
N VAL A 203 -2.09 25.64 -5.51
CA VAL A 203 -1.46 26.01 -4.25
C VAL A 203 -1.95 25.10 -3.13
N ALA A 204 -3.25 24.80 -3.10
CA ALA A 204 -3.87 23.86 -2.15
C ALA A 204 -3.28 22.46 -2.29
N TYR A 205 -3.08 21.96 -3.53
CA TYR A 205 -2.47 20.67 -3.79
C TYR A 205 -1.03 20.59 -3.26
N TRP A 206 -0.18 21.59 -3.56
CA TRP A 206 1.18 21.65 -3.02
C TRP A 206 1.22 21.70 -1.49
N LEU A 207 0.34 22.52 -0.89
CA LEU A 207 0.24 22.58 0.56
C LEU A 207 -0.16 21.23 1.15
N PHE A 208 -1.17 20.57 0.57
CA PHE A 208 -1.62 19.26 1.07
C PHE A 208 -0.57 18.16 0.88
N LEU A 209 0.18 18.21 -0.21
CA LEU A 209 1.32 17.32 -0.43
C LEU A 209 2.36 17.50 0.69
N LEU A 210 2.72 18.74 1.06
CA LEU A 210 3.63 19.02 2.18
C LEU A 210 3.06 18.56 3.52
N VAL A 211 1.76 18.74 3.75
CA VAL A 211 1.05 18.25 4.94
C VAL A 211 1.13 16.71 5.02
N ASN A 212 0.90 16.01 3.91
CA ASN A 212 1.02 14.55 3.85
C ASN A 212 2.47 14.08 4.11
N VAL A 213 3.49 14.77 3.58
CA VAL A 213 4.89 14.49 3.92
C VAL A 213 5.12 14.67 5.42
N GLY A 214 4.58 15.74 6.02
CA GLY A 214 4.64 15.97 7.48
C GLY A 214 4.00 14.83 8.27
N PHE A 215 2.81 14.38 7.88
CA PHE A 215 2.13 13.24 8.49
C PHE A 215 2.93 11.94 8.33
N ALA A 216 3.51 11.68 7.16
CA ALA A 216 4.35 10.51 6.93
C ALA A 216 5.58 10.49 7.83
N ILE A 217 6.29 11.63 7.95
CA ILE A 217 7.42 11.77 8.87
C ILE A 217 6.96 11.53 10.32
N PHE A 218 5.83 12.14 10.72
CA PHE A 218 5.30 11.99 12.07
C PHE A 218 4.89 10.53 12.36
N ALA A 219 4.27 9.84 11.40
CA ALA A 219 3.96 8.41 11.52
C ALA A 219 5.21 7.58 11.80
N VAL A 220 6.32 7.82 11.06
CA VAL A 220 7.61 7.14 11.30
C VAL A 220 8.16 7.43 12.69
N LEU A 221 8.13 8.69 13.12
CA LEU A 221 8.59 9.06 14.46
C LEU A 221 7.80 8.36 15.59
N LEU A 222 6.51 8.11 15.36
CA LEU A 222 5.65 7.40 16.31
C LEU A 222 5.99 5.90 16.43
N ILE A 223 6.35 5.26 15.31
CA ILE A 223 6.52 3.79 15.26
C ILE A 223 7.97 3.34 15.29
N SER A 224 8.93 4.26 15.07
CA SER A 224 10.35 3.92 15.13
C SER A 224 10.76 3.53 16.54
N PRO A 225 11.38 2.35 16.72
CA PRO A 225 11.94 1.97 18.02
C PRO A 225 13.01 2.97 18.47
N ALA A 226 13.11 3.21 19.77
CA ALA A 226 14.13 4.08 20.33
C ALA A 226 15.54 3.63 19.88
N GLY A 227 16.25 4.49 19.16
CA GLY A 227 17.59 4.21 18.65
C GLY A 227 17.67 3.57 17.25
N SER A 228 16.54 3.20 16.61
CA SER A 228 16.51 2.53 15.31
C SER A 228 15.66 3.24 14.24
N GLY A 229 15.51 4.55 14.34
CA GLY A 229 14.65 5.33 13.42
C GLY A 229 15.02 5.25 11.94
N TRP A 230 16.29 5.04 11.64
CA TRP A 230 16.79 5.03 10.26
C TRP A 230 16.25 3.85 9.41
N PRO A 231 16.18 2.57 9.86
CA PRO A 231 15.62 1.49 9.05
C PRO A 231 14.13 1.70 8.76
N SER A 232 13.35 2.16 9.74
CA SER A 232 11.93 2.50 9.54
C SER A 232 11.76 3.65 8.54
N ALA A 233 12.61 4.67 8.61
CA ALA A 233 12.61 5.79 7.67
C ALA A 233 12.96 5.34 6.25
N VAL A 234 13.91 4.41 6.08
CA VAL A 234 14.27 3.85 4.77
C VAL A 234 13.12 3.04 4.18
N ILE A 235 12.49 2.16 4.97
CA ILE A 235 11.34 1.39 4.54
C ILE A 235 10.20 2.34 4.13
N LEU A 236 9.92 3.38 4.92
CA LEU A 236 8.93 4.40 4.56
C LEU A 236 9.27 5.07 3.23
N ALA A 237 10.49 5.58 3.09
CA ALA A 237 10.92 6.32 1.91
C ALA A 237 10.95 5.48 0.63
N SER A 238 11.05 4.15 0.76
CA SER A 238 11.08 3.20 -0.35
C SER A 238 9.78 2.41 -0.53
N PHE A 239 8.75 2.70 0.29
CA PHE A 239 7.48 1.99 0.21
C PHE A 239 6.51 2.69 -0.72
N PHE A 240 6.42 2.21 -1.94
CA PHE A 240 5.66 2.76 -3.06
C PHE A 240 4.25 3.25 -2.72
N PRO A 241 3.40 2.55 -1.92
CA PRO A 241 2.08 3.04 -1.55
C PRO A 241 2.07 4.37 -0.81
N VAL A 242 3.11 4.67 -0.03
CA VAL A 242 3.23 5.96 0.69
C VAL A 242 3.47 7.09 -0.29
N SER A 243 4.42 6.93 -1.20
CA SER A 243 4.68 7.94 -2.25
C SER A 243 3.49 8.13 -3.18
N ALA A 244 2.80 7.03 -3.56
CA ALA A 244 1.58 7.10 -4.35
C ALA A 244 0.49 7.89 -3.63
N ALA A 245 0.25 7.63 -2.33
CA ALA A 245 -0.73 8.35 -1.53
C ALA A 245 -0.41 9.85 -1.42
N ILE A 246 0.86 10.21 -1.21
CA ILE A 246 1.28 11.62 -1.12
C ILE A 246 1.09 12.31 -2.47
N ALA A 247 1.59 11.74 -3.56
CA ALA A 247 1.56 12.34 -4.89
C ALA A 247 0.14 12.43 -5.47
N ASP A 248 -0.76 11.48 -5.14
CA ASP A 248 -2.17 11.52 -5.54
C ASP A 248 -3.02 12.43 -4.61
N GLY A 249 -2.40 12.94 -3.53
CA GLY A 249 -3.07 13.79 -2.55
C GLY A 249 -4.17 13.06 -1.78
N GLN A 250 -3.86 11.83 -1.34
CA GLN A 250 -4.78 10.98 -0.59
C GLN A 250 -4.74 11.25 0.91
N ASP A 251 -5.86 10.97 1.55
CA ASP A 251 -6.04 10.98 3.01
C ASP A 251 -5.48 9.72 3.69
N SER A 252 -5.04 8.72 2.91
CA SER A 252 -4.49 7.45 3.42
C SER A 252 -3.27 7.66 4.33
N ILE A 253 -2.48 8.74 4.12
CA ILE A 253 -1.35 9.08 5.00
C ILE A 253 -1.83 9.61 6.35
N MET A 254 -2.94 10.34 6.35
CA MET A 254 -3.59 10.79 7.59
C MET A 254 -4.12 9.59 8.38
N LEU A 255 -4.76 8.60 7.71
CA LEU A 255 -5.16 7.34 8.33
C LEU A 255 -3.94 6.57 8.87
N LEU A 256 -2.85 6.47 8.11
CA LEU A 256 -1.61 5.84 8.56
C LEU A 256 -1.13 6.46 9.88
N THR A 257 -1.11 7.78 9.95
CA THR A 257 -0.66 8.52 11.16
C THR A 257 -1.56 8.25 12.35
N ILE A 258 -2.89 8.28 12.17
CA ILE A 258 -3.88 7.94 13.20
C ILE A 258 -3.68 6.50 13.68
N ALA A 259 -3.51 5.56 12.74
CA ALA A 259 -3.31 4.15 13.06
C ALA A 259 -1.97 3.88 13.77
N CYS A 260 -0.88 4.57 13.40
CA CYS A 260 0.42 4.51 14.09
C CYS A 260 0.31 4.99 15.55
N ALA A 261 -0.38 6.11 15.76
CA ALA A 261 -0.62 6.63 17.10
C ALA A 261 -1.52 5.69 17.93
N ALA A 262 -2.59 5.14 17.32
CA ALA A 262 -3.44 4.14 17.95
C ALA A 262 -2.66 2.86 18.30
N TRP A 263 -1.82 2.37 17.42
CA TRP A 263 -0.93 1.22 17.64
C TRP A 263 0.02 1.45 18.80
N LEU A 264 0.66 2.63 18.88
CA LEU A 264 1.53 3.01 19.98
C LEU A 264 0.79 3.04 21.31
N LEU A 265 -0.39 3.67 21.37
CA LEU A 265 -1.23 3.73 22.56
C LEU A 265 -1.69 2.34 23.00
N PHE A 266 -2.12 1.50 22.05
CA PHE A 266 -2.55 0.13 22.32
C PHE A 266 -1.40 -0.72 22.87
N SER A 267 -0.21 -0.58 22.33
CA SER A 267 1.02 -1.23 22.81
C SER A 267 1.35 -0.82 24.24
N LYS A 268 1.14 0.46 24.59
CA LYS A 268 1.33 1.01 25.95
C LYS A 268 0.16 0.72 26.90
N LYS A 269 -0.74 -0.20 26.57
CA LYS A 269 -1.93 -0.60 27.37
C LYS A 269 -2.99 0.52 27.52
N GLN A 270 -2.90 1.61 26.76
CA GLN A 270 -3.87 2.71 26.73
C GLN A 270 -4.99 2.41 25.71
N GLU A 271 -5.68 1.28 25.91
CA GLU A 271 -6.60 0.71 24.93
C GLU A 271 -7.77 1.66 24.58
N SER A 272 -8.36 2.35 25.57
CA SER A 272 -9.49 3.26 25.32
C SER A 272 -9.07 4.46 24.47
N LEU A 273 -7.90 5.05 24.74
CA LEU A 273 -7.39 6.15 23.92
C LEU A 273 -7.05 5.67 22.50
N ALA A 274 -6.49 4.47 22.37
CA ALA A 274 -6.22 3.88 21.06
C ALA A 274 -7.50 3.69 20.24
N GLY A 275 -8.57 3.18 20.86
CA GLY A 275 -9.87 3.02 20.23
C GLY A 275 -10.50 4.36 19.83
N GLY A 276 -10.50 5.34 20.75
CA GLY A 276 -11.02 6.68 20.50
C GLY A 276 -10.30 7.37 19.36
N LEU A 277 -8.97 7.26 19.30
CA LEU A 277 -8.18 7.84 18.24
C LEU A 277 -8.44 7.15 16.88
N LEU A 278 -8.53 5.81 16.87
CA LEU A 278 -8.82 5.08 15.63
C LEU A 278 -10.20 5.44 15.05
N ALA A 279 -11.17 5.83 15.88
CA ALA A 279 -12.47 6.28 15.42
C ALA A 279 -12.40 7.54 14.52
N LEU A 280 -11.37 8.38 14.67
CA LEU A 280 -11.12 9.50 13.76
C LEU A 280 -10.72 9.05 12.35
N GLY A 281 -10.34 7.79 12.16
CA GLY A 281 -10.05 7.20 10.85
C GLY A 281 -11.29 6.66 10.12
N LEU A 282 -12.52 6.89 10.62
CA LEU A 282 -13.77 6.38 10.01
C LEU A 282 -14.07 6.91 8.61
N PHE A 283 -13.35 7.94 8.13
CA PHE A 283 -13.40 8.30 6.72
C PHE A 283 -12.93 7.16 5.80
N ARG A 284 -12.09 6.25 6.29
CA ARG A 284 -11.69 4.97 5.66
C ARG A 284 -12.27 3.78 6.46
N PHE A 285 -13.58 3.81 6.73
CA PHE A 285 -14.24 2.79 7.57
C PHE A 285 -14.02 1.36 7.07
N GLN A 286 -13.80 1.15 5.75
CA GLN A 286 -13.51 -0.16 5.16
C GLN A 286 -12.20 -0.78 5.67
N ILE A 287 -11.27 0.02 6.19
CA ILE A 287 -10.03 -0.42 6.86
C ILE A 287 -10.25 -0.48 8.37
N VAL A 288 -10.89 0.53 8.95
CA VAL A 288 -11.06 0.67 10.40
C VAL A 288 -11.99 -0.40 10.98
N LEU A 289 -13.13 -0.68 10.35
CA LEU A 289 -14.12 -1.61 10.90
C LEU A 289 -13.63 -3.07 10.99
N PRO A 290 -12.86 -3.64 10.05
CA PRO A 290 -12.25 -4.95 10.23
C PRO A 290 -11.28 -5.02 11.42
N ILE A 291 -10.50 -3.95 11.67
CA ILE A 291 -9.64 -3.86 12.85
C ILE A 291 -10.49 -3.91 14.12
N VAL A 292 -11.54 -3.09 14.20
CA VAL A 292 -12.46 -3.04 15.34
C VAL A 292 -13.16 -4.40 15.55
N GLY A 293 -13.55 -5.07 14.46
CA GLY A 293 -14.15 -6.41 14.48
C GLY A 293 -13.21 -7.44 15.13
N LEU A 294 -11.92 -7.42 14.81
CA LEU A 294 -10.94 -8.28 15.46
C LEU A 294 -10.73 -7.91 16.94
N MET A 295 -10.71 -6.62 17.28
CA MET A 295 -10.63 -6.18 18.69
C MET A 295 -11.84 -6.69 19.49
N PHE A 296 -13.03 -6.73 18.89
CA PHE A 296 -14.23 -7.33 19.47
C PHE A 296 -14.06 -8.84 19.69
N LEU A 297 -13.61 -9.60 18.71
CA LEU A 297 -13.38 -11.05 18.81
C LEU A 297 -12.29 -11.41 19.83
N TRP A 298 -11.29 -10.54 20.02
CA TRP A 298 -10.26 -10.68 21.05
C TRP A 298 -10.67 -10.15 22.41
N LYS A 299 -11.95 -9.71 22.56
CA LYS A 299 -12.52 -9.19 23.82
C LYS A 299 -11.76 -7.98 24.37
N ARG A 300 -11.25 -7.10 23.50
CA ARG A 300 -10.59 -5.86 23.89
C ARG A 300 -11.62 -4.77 24.24
N TRP A 301 -12.41 -5.03 25.27
CA TRP A 301 -13.56 -4.19 25.66
C TRP A 301 -13.20 -2.75 25.97
N ARG A 302 -12.00 -2.51 26.54
CA ARG A 302 -11.51 -1.15 26.80
C ARG A 302 -11.27 -0.38 25.51
N PHE A 303 -10.73 -1.05 24.48
CA PHE A 303 -10.58 -0.43 23.16
C PHE A 303 -11.93 -0.05 22.57
N LEU A 304 -12.91 -0.93 22.62
CA LEU A 304 -14.27 -0.69 22.13
C LEU A 304 -14.98 0.41 22.92
N ALA A 305 -14.78 0.47 24.22
CA ALA A 305 -15.33 1.53 25.10
C ALA A 305 -14.77 2.93 24.75
N GLY A 306 -13.57 3.01 24.18
CA GLY A 306 -13.04 4.26 23.62
C GLY A 306 -13.53 4.52 22.20
N PHE A 307 -13.55 3.48 21.36
CA PHE A 307 -13.95 3.60 19.95
C PHE A 307 -15.41 4.02 19.77
N ALA A 308 -16.36 3.33 20.43
CA ALA A 308 -17.78 3.50 20.18
C ALA A 308 -18.29 4.94 20.46
N PRO A 309 -17.98 5.59 21.60
CA PRO A 309 -18.43 6.96 21.83
C PRO A 309 -17.78 7.96 20.87
N CYS A 310 -16.48 7.81 20.53
CA CYS A 310 -15.84 8.68 19.57
C CYS A 310 -16.41 8.49 18.15
N ALA A 311 -16.69 7.25 17.74
CA ALA A 311 -17.35 6.96 16.48
C ALA A 311 -18.76 7.57 16.42
N ALA A 312 -19.53 7.46 17.50
CA ALA A 312 -20.83 8.11 17.61
C ALA A 312 -20.73 9.63 17.49
N LEU A 313 -19.74 10.25 18.16
CA LEU A 313 -19.50 11.70 18.04
C LEU A 313 -19.14 12.09 16.59
N VAL A 314 -18.28 11.34 15.92
CA VAL A 314 -17.92 11.57 14.50
C VAL A 314 -19.14 11.49 13.58
N LEU A 315 -20.01 10.51 13.79
CA LEU A 315 -21.26 10.36 13.00
C LEU A 315 -22.27 11.46 13.30
N VAL A 316 -22.48 11.78 14.59
CA VAL A 316 -23.39 12.89 14.98
C VAL A 316 -22.89 14.21 14.43
N PHE A 317 -21.59 14.50 14.52
CA PHE A 317 -20.97 15.67 13.98
C PHE A 317 -21.10 15.76 12.44
N SER A 318 -20.91 14.62 11.74
CA SER A 318 -21.12 14.54 10.30
C SER A 318 -22.57 14.81 9.91
N GLY A 319 -23.54 14.27 10.66
CA GLY A 319 -24.96 14.53 10.47
C GLY A 319 -25.35 15.98 10.77
N TRP A 320 -24.75 16.60 11.80
CA TRP A 320 -24.93 18.03 12.08
C TRP A 320 -24.36 18.91 10.96
N LEU A 321 -23.19 18.58 10.42
CA LEU A 321 -22.51 19.34 9.38
C LEU A 321 -23.24 19.30 8.04
N ALA A 322 -23.67 18.13 7.57
CA ALA A 322 -24.22 17.93 6.24
C ALA A 322 -25.75 17.66 6.22
N GLY A 323 -26.34 17.43 7.39
CA GLY A 323 -27.71 16.94 7.54
C GLY A 323 -27.78 15.41 7.70
N PHE A 324 -28.62 14.94 8.61
CA PHE A 324 -28.77 13.50 8.89
C PHE A 324 -29.28 12.69 7.69
N ASP A 325 -30.05 13.32 6.79
CA ASP A 325 -30.46 12.69 5.54
C ASP A 325 -29.28 12.41 4.61
N GLN A 326 -28.25 13.25 4.63
CA GLN A 326 -27.01 13.01 3.88
C GLN A 326 -26.25 11.78 4.40
N LEU A 327 -26.31 11.47 5.69
CA LEU A 327 -25.76 10.22 6.21
C LEU A 327 -26.51 8.98 5.68
N ARG A 328 -27.82 9.08 5.45
CA ARG A 328 -28.60 7.99 4.81
C ARG A 328 -28.20 7.86 3.34
N VAL A 329 -28.03 8.95 2.63
CA VAL A 329 -27.54 8.97 1.24
C VAL A 329 -26.13 8.36 1.19
N TYR A 330 -25.22 8.78 2.07
CA TYR A 330 -23.90 8.19 2.21
C TYR A 330 -23.97 6.67 2.45
N GLY A 331 -24.81 6.22 3.38
CA GLY A 331 -24.99 4.79 3.65
C GLY A 331 -25.47 4.02 2.41
N SER A 332 -26.40 4.60 1.62
CA SER A 332 -26.86 3.98 0.38
C SER A 332 -25.76 3.92 -0.69
N HIS A 333 -24.90 4.96 -0.80
CA HIS A 333 -23.74 4.97 -1.69
C HIS A 333 -22.73 3.89 -1.28
N VAL A 334 -22.40 3.78 0.01
CA VAL A 334 -21.52 2.74 0.53
C VAL A 334 -22.06 1.33 0.20
N LEU A 335 -23.37 1.11 0.37
CA LEU A 335 -23.99 -0.16 0.02
C LEU A 335 -23.97 -0.40 -1.49
N SER A 336 -24.17 0.62 -2.33
CA SER A 336 -24.10 0.49 -3.79
C SER A 336 -22.69 0.19 -4.30
N LEU A 337 -21.66 0.74 -3.66
CA LEU A 337 -20.26 0.35 -3.92
C LEU A 337 -20.01 -1.14 -3.58
N GLY A 338 -20.78 -1.69 -2.65
CA GLY A 338 -20.79 -3.12 -2.31
C GLY A 338 -21.54 -4.00 -3.31
N ALA A 339 -22.43 -3.44 -4.15
CA ALA A 339 -23.26 -4.19 -5.10
C ALA A 339 -22.45 -4.73 -6.31
N VAL A 340 -23.08 -5.64 -7.06
CA VAL A 340 -22.48 -6.20 -8.29
C VAL A 340 -22.34 -5.07 -9.32
N ALA A 341 -21.19 -4.99 -9.96
CA ALA A 341 -20.96 -4.05 -11.06
C ALA A 341 -21.98 -4.28 -12.17
N GLY A 342 -22.69 -3.23 -12.57
CA GLY A 342 -23.70 -3.30 -13.65
C GLY A 342 -24.99 -2.53 -13.38
N GLN A 343 -25.26 -2.07 -12.16
CA GLN A 343 -26.32 -1.09 -11.92
C GLN A 343 -25.72 0.31 -12.03
N GLU A 344 -26.05 0.97 -13.13
CA GLU A 344 -25.62 2.35 -13.41
C GLU A 344 -26.33 3.36 -12.49
N THR A 345 -25.85 3.45 -11.28
CA THR A 345 -25.98 4.68 -10.49
C THR A 345 -24.64 5.42 -10.59
N GLY A 346 -24.61 6.74 -10.62
CA GLY A 346 -23.36 7.53 -10.79
C GLY A 346 -22.25 7.22 -9.77
N TYR A 347 -22.50 6.34 -8.81
CA TYR A 347 -21.58 5.83 -7.79
C TYR A 347 -21.27 4.33 -7.95
N SER A 348 -21.71 3.66 -9.02
CA SER A 348 -21.39 2.25 -9.23
C SER A 348 -19.92 2.09 -9.62
N LEU A 349 -19.24 1.10 -9.02
CA LEU A 349 -17.88 0.74 -9.41
C LEU A 349 -17.86 0.29 -10.89
N SER A 350 -17.20 1.05 -11.73
CA SER A 350 -16.91 0.63 -13.10
C SER A 350 -15.99 -0.60 -13.09
N THR A 351 -16.02 -1.40 -14.14
CA THR A 351 -15.10 -2.54 -14.31
C THR A 351 -13.63 -2.09 -14.23
N SER A 352 -13.32 -0.89 -14.75
CA SER A 352 -11.98 -0.31 -14.67
C SER A 352 -11.54 0.02 -13.24
N GLN A 353 -12.45 0.46 -12.37
CA GLN A 353 -12.15 0.70 -10.96
C GLN A 353 -11.90 -0.60 -10.21
N SER A 354 -12.69 -1.67 -10.46
CA SER A 354 -12.47 -2.97 -9.81
C SER A 354 -11.12 -3.58 -10.15
N GLN A 355 -10.58 -3.33 -11.35
CA GLN A 355 -9.26 -3.79 -11.77
C GLN A 355 -8.11 -3.06 -11.05
N ARG A 356 -8.32 -1.84 -10.58
CA ARG A 356 -7.33 -1.04 -9.83
C ARG A 356 -7.32 -1.31 -8.33
N MET A 357 -8.34 -2.01 -7.82
CA MET A 357 -8.41 -2.38 -6.40
C MET A 357 -7.49 -3.56 -6.09
N VAL A 358 -7.09 -3.68 -4.80
CA VAL A 358 -6.05 -4.65 -4.36
C VAL A 358 -6.52 -5.63 -3.28
N SER A 359 -7.83 -5.74 -3.05
CA SER A 359 -8.42 -6.62 -2.03
C SER A 359 -8.87 -7.99 -2.58
N LEU A 360 -9.27 -8.92 -1.71
CA LEU A 360 -9.87 -10.20 -2.12
C LEU A 360 -11.08 -10.02 -3.03
N ARG A 361 -11.90 -8.99 -2.78
CA ARG A 361 -13.02 -8.66 -3.64
C ARG A 361 -12.56 -8.37 -5.06
N ALA A 362 -11.54 -7.54 -5.22
CA ALA A 362 -10.99 -7.22 -6.53
C ALA A 362 -10.45 -8.47 -7.24
N LEU A 363 -9.75 -9.35 -6.51
CA LEU A 363 -9.24 -10.60 -7.05
C LEU A 363 -10.38 -11.45 -7.62
N PHE A 364 -11.39 -11.78 -6.81
CA PHE A 364 -12.46 -12.66 -7.24
C PHE A 364 -13.37 -12.03 -8.29
N THR A 365 -13.66 -10.73 -8.23
CA THR A 365 -14.44 -10.01 -9.23
C THR A 365 -13.77 -10.02 -10.63
N ASN A 366 -12.44 -10.01 -10.68
CA ASN A 366 -11.72 -9.97 -11.95
C ASN A 366 -11.32 -11.35 -12.49
N ILE A 367 -11.39 -12.41 -11.66
CA ILE A 367 -11.07 -13.79 -12.08
C ILE A 367 -12.33 -14.57 -12.40
N LEU A 368 -13.42 -14.36 -11.66
CA LEU A 368 -14.64 -15.13 -11.82
C LEU A 368 -15.60 -14.45 -12.80
N PRO A 369 -16.20 -15.19 -13.73
CA PRO A 369 -17.08 -14.62 -14.75
C PRO A 369 -18.44 -14.16 -14.19
N ASN A 370 -18.86 -14.69 -13.02
CA ASN A 370 -20.13 -14.39 -12.39
C ASN A 370 -19.93 -13.51 -11.16
N GLY A 371 -20.46 -12.28 -11.20
CA GLY A 371 -20.29 -11.30 -10.11
C GLY A 371 -20.94 -11.74 -8.78
N HIS A 372 -22.07 -12.46 -8.80
CA HIS A 372 -22.68 -12.99 -7.58
C HIS A 372 -21.83 -14.10 -6.96
N LEU A 373 -21.28 -15.00 -7.79
CA LEU A 373 -20.35 -16.02 -7.31
C LEU A 373 -19.09 -15.39 -6.71
N ALA A 374 -18.54 -14.36 -7.35
CA ALA A 374 -17.41 -13.61 -6.85
C ALA A 374 -17.69 -12.98 -5.48
N GLN A 375 -18.87 -12.41 -5.27
CA GLN A 375 -19.28 -11.86 -3.96
C GLN A 375 -19.39 -12.95 -2.89
N ILE A 376 -20.04 -14.07 -3.20
CA ILE A 376 -20.18 -15.19 -2.26
C ILE A 376 -18.81 -15.73 -1.86
N ILE A 377 -17.92 -15.97 -2.81
CA ILE A 377 -16.57 -16.46 -2.55
C ILE A 377 -15.76 -15.43 -1.75
N THR A 378 -15.87 -14.14 -2.07
CA THR A 378 -15.24 -13.06 -1.30
C THR A 378 -15.68 -13.08 0.16
N LEU A 379 -16.99 -13.21 0.40
CA LEU A 379 -17.55 -13.25 1.75
C LEU A 379 -17.06 -14.49 2.51
N LEU A 380 -17.13 -15.67 1.90
CA LEU A 380 -16.67 -16.91 2.53
C LEU A 380 -15.18 -16.88 2.83
N ALA A 381 -14.35 -16.39 1.89
CA ALA A 381 -12.92 -16.24 2.09
C ALA A 381 -12.61 -15.22 3.21
N SER A 382 -13.33 -14.10 3.26
CA SER A 382 -13.17 -13.08 4.30
C SER A 382 -13.56 -13.61 5.68
N ILE A 383 -14.64 -14.40 5.78
CA ILE A 383 -15.06 -15.06 7.04
C ILE A 383 -14.01 -16.11 7.46
N ALA A 384 -13.54 -16.94 6.53
CA ALA A 384 -12.52 -17.94 6.83
C ALA A 384 -11.22 -17.29 7.33
N LEU A 385 -10.77 -16.22 6.69
CA LEU A 385 -9.61 -15.43 7.16
C LEU A 385 -9.87 -14.77 8.50
N LEU A 386 -11.07 -14.23 8.74
CA LEU A 386 -11.44 -13.64 10.02
C LEU A 386 -11.33 -14.67 11.16
N ILE A 387 -11.89 -15.86 10.97
CA ILE A 387 -11.82 -16.94 11.95
C ILE A 387 -10.35 -17.36 12.18
N TRP A 388 -9.60 -17.51 11.11
CA TRP A 388 -8.20 -17.89 11.18
C TRP A 388 -7.35 -16.84 11.90
N VAL A 389 -7.45 -15.56 11.54
CA VAL A 389 -6.72 -14.46 12.18
C VAL A 389 -7.17 -14.28 13.64
N ALA A 390 -8.47 -14.35 13.89
CA ALA A 390 -9.00 -14.24 15.26
C ALA A 390 -8.47 -15.35 16.18
N SER A 391 -8.36 -16.58 15.67
CA SER A 391 -7.80 -17.70 16.46
C SER A 391 -6.31 -17.54 16.73
N ARG A 392 -5.53 -17.12 15.71
CA ARG A 392 -4.07 -16.99 15.81
C ARG A 392 -3.64 -15.76 16.60
N GLY A 393 -4.38 -14.66 16.50
CA GLY A 393 -4.05 -13.41 17.19
C GLY A 393 -4.32 -13.43 18.70
N ARG A 394 -5.08 -14.40 19.23
CA ARG A 394 -5.40 -14.47 20.68
C ARG A 394 -4.17 -14.61 21.56
N ILE A 395 -3.15 -15.32 21.10
CA ILE A 395 -1.93 -15.61 21.85
C ILE A 395 -0.86 -14.51 21.70
N LEU A 396 -1.05 -13.59 20.75
CA LEU A 396 -0.10 -12.52 20.50
C LEU A 396 -0.23 -11.41 21.56
N ASP A 397 0.85 -10.70 21.81
CA ASP A 397 0.85 -9.48 22.57
C ASP A 397 0.05 -8.36 21.87
N ARG A 398 -0.21 -7.24 22.55
CA ARG A 398 -1.02 -6.15 22.02
C ARG A 398 -0.44 -5.54 20.74
N LYS A 399 0.88 -5.38 20.72
CA LYS A 399 1.58 -4.77 19.60
C LYS A 399 1.38 -5.56 18.32
N HIS A 400 1.62 -6.87 18.37
CA HIS A 400 1.47 -7.78 17.24
C HIS A 400 0.00 -8.05 16.90
N GLN A 401 -0.92 -8.03 17.89
CA GLN A 401 -2.36 -8.13 17.63
C GLN A 401 -2.84 -6.98 16.74
N PHE A 402 -2.50 -5.73 17.06
CA PHE A 402 -2.92 -4.58 16.27
C PHE A 402 -2.31 -4.62 14.88
N ALA A 403 -1.02 -4.92 14.76
CA ALA A 403 -0.33 -5.06 13.48
C ALA A 403 -0.97 -6.15 12.59
N LEU A 404 -1.33 -7.31 13.19
CA LEU A 404 -2.03 -8.38 12.49
C LEU A 404 -3.44 -7.96 12.05
N ALA A 405 -4.17 -7.20 12.88
CA ALA A 405 -5.47 -6.67 12.51
C ALA A 405 -5.40 -5.69 11.33
N VAL A 406 -4.35 -4.86 11.26
CA VAL A 406 -4.09 -3.98 10.11
C VAL A 406 -3.80 -4.80 8.85
N ALA A 407 -2.93 -5.82 8.90
CA ALA A 407 -2.65 -6.66 7.75
C ALA A 407 -3.90 -7.39 7.23
N PHE A 408 -4.74 -7.87 8.13
CA PHE A 408 -6.03 -8.49 7.80
C PHE A 408 -7.00 -7.49 7.15
N SER A 409 -7.13 -6.27 7.71
CA SER A 409 -8.09 -5.27 7.25
C SER A 409 -7.91 -4.89 5.79
N VAL A 410 -6.68 -4.84 5.32
CA VAL A 410 -6.32 -4.54 3.92
C VAL A 410 -6.89 -5.60 2.97
N LEU A 411 -6.79 -6.87 3.30
CA LEU A 411 -7.26 -7.96 2.44
C LEU A 411 -8.79 -8.04 2.35
N VAL A 412 -9.50 -7.81 3.45
CA VAL A 412 -10.96 -7.96 3.51
C VAL A 412 -11.71 -6.68 3.16
N SER A 413 -10.99 -5.57 2.98
CA SER A 413 -11.58 -4.30 2.57
C SER A 413 -12.32 -4.44 1.23
N TYR A 414 -13.58 -3.99 1.18
CA TYR A 414 -14.37 -4.10 -0.05
C TYR A 414 -14.01 -3.05 -1.10
N HIS A 415 -13.33 -1.95 -0.72
CA HIS A 415 -12.89 -0.87 -1.59
C HIS A 415 -11.52 -0.38 -1.11
N LEU A 416 -10.46 -0.81 -1.81
CA LEU A 416 -9.09 -0.52 -1.40
C LEU A 416 -8.20 -0.39 -2.63
N PHE A 417 -7.46 0.71 -2.70
CA PHE A 417 -6.50 0.97 -3.75
C PHE A 417 -5.06 0.83 -3.24
N VAL A 418 -4.11 0.92 -4.16
CA VAL A 418 -2.69 0.72 -3.84
C VAL A 418 -2.17 1.72 -2.82
N TYR A 419 -2.59 2.98 -2.88
CA TYR A 419 -2.19 4.00 -1.93
C TYR A 419 -2.67 3.71 -0.49
N ASP A 420 -3.78 2.99 -0.32
CA ASP A 420 -4.27 2.57 0.99
C ASP A 420 -3.36 1.50 1.64
N LEU A 421 -2.52 0.81 0.84
CA LEU A 421 -1.52 -0.12 1.37
C LEU A 421 -0.47 0.57 2.24
N ALA A 422 -0.38 1.91 2.23
CA ALA A 422 0.51 2.66 3.10
C ALA A 422 0.39 2.25 4.58
N ILE A 423 -0.81 1.84 5.02
CA ILE A 423 -1.05 1.39 6.40
C ILE A 423 -0.27 0.12 6.76
N LEU A 424 0.18 -0.68 5.77
CA LEU A 424 1.01 -1.87 5.98
C LEU A 424 2.40 -1.54 6.54
N LEU A 425 2.79 -0.27 6.57
CA LEU A 425 4.00 0.16 7.26
C LEU A 425 3.99 -0.28 8.74
N ILE A 426 2.82 -0.30 9.40
CA ILE A 426 2.68 -0.76 10.81
C ILE A 426 3.12 -2.22 10.97
N PRO A 427 2.52 -3.21 10.27
CA PRO A 427 2.95 -4.60 10.40
C PRO A 427 4.37 -4.84 9.87
N MET A 428 4.85 -4.07 8.87
CA MET A 428 6.23 -4.17 8.39
C MET A 428 7.24 -3.73 9.46
N VAL A 429 6.98 -2.62 10.17
CA VAL A 429 7.84 -2.15 11.26
C VAL A 429 7.77 -3.09 12.46
N ALA A 430 6.59 -3.64 12.78
CA ALA A 430 6.48 -4.66 13.81
C ALA A 430 7.31 -5.92 13.47
N ALA A 431 7.36 -6.33 12.20
CA ALA A 431 8.22 -7.42 11.74
C ALA A 431 9.71 -7.04 11.76
N LEU A 432 10.07 -5.78 11.49
CA LEU A 432 11.45 -5.31 11.50
C LEU A 432 12.11 -5.51 12.88
N GLU A 433 11.38 -5.29 13.95
CA GLU A 433 11.88 -5.52 15.31
C GLU A 433 12.27 -6.98 15.56
N LEU A 434 11.63 -7.91 14.87
CA LEU A 434 11.92 -9.35 14.99
C LEU A 434 13.15 -9.78 14.18
N THR A 435 13.62 -8.97 13.24
CA THR A 435 14.79 -9.32 12.40
C THR A 435 16.11 -9.33 13.18
N GLY A 436 16.17 -8.62 14.29
CA GLY A 436 17.32 -8.59 15.21
C GLY A 436 17.48 -9.86 16.06
N HIS A 437 16.40 -10.61 16.27
CA HIS A 437 16.35 -11.83 17.04
C HIS A 437 16.47 -13.04 16.12
N ALA A 438 17.57 -13.79 16.18
CA ALA A 438 17.82 -15.07 15.48
C ALA A 438 17.46 -15.09 13.96
N GLN A 439 17.67 -14.00 13.22
CA GLN A 439 17.50 -13.89 11.76
C GLN A 439 16.20 -14.55 11.23
N SER A 440 15.06 -14.21 11.82
CA SER A 440 13.77 -14.76 11.40
C SER A 440 13.51 -14.51 9.90
N ARG A 441 13.68 -15.53 9.06
CA ARG A 441 13.40 -15.48 7.63
C ARG A 441 11.96 -15.08 7.35
N ALA A 442 11.03 -15.45 8.23
CA ALA A 442 9.63 -15.06 8.14
C ALA A 442 9.46 -13.53 8.33
N ALA A 443 10.15 -12.93 9.31
CA ALA A 443 10.11 -11.48 9.52
C ALA A 443 10.71 -10.71 8.33
N GLN A 444 11.84 -11.20 7.78
CA GLN A 444 12.44 -10.61 6.57
C GLN A 444 11.49 -10.70 5.37
N ALA A 445 10.89 -11.87 5.13
CA ALA A 445 9.90 -12.06 4.06
C ALA A 445 8.66 -11.17 4.25
N ALA A 446 8.20 -10.97 5.50
CA ALA A 446 7.09 -10.07 5.82
C ALA A 446 7.37 -8.61 5.45
N ILE A 447 8.63 -8.17 5.43
CA ILE A 447 9.00 -6.83 4.96
C ILE A 447 9.13 -6.80 3.44
N LEU A 448 9.81 -7.80 2.85
CA LEU A 448 10.11 -7.81 1.42
C LEU A 448 8.88 -8.03 0.54
N ILE A 449 7.90 -8.85 0.98
CA ILE A 449 6.70 -9.14 0.17
C ILE A 449 5.95 -7.86 -0.21
N PRO A 450 5.45 -7.01 0.72
CA PRO A 450 4.73 -5.80 0.33
C PRO A 450 5.64 -4.78 -0.35
N LEU A 451 6.91 -4.67 0.05
CA LEU A 451 7.88 -3.74 -0.53
C LEU A 451 8.10 -3.99 -2.02
N LEU A 452 8.22 -5.24 -2.43
CA LEU A 452 8.49 -5.63 -3.82
C LEU A 452 7.21 -5.85 -4.63
N ALA A 453 6.14 -6.33 -3.99
CA ALA A 453 4.89 -6.62 -4.68
C ALA A 453 4.15 -5.35 -5.11
N ALA A 454 4.16 -4.29 -4.28
CA ALA A 454 3.40 -3.08 -4.57
C ALA A 454 3.79 -2.43 -5.92
N PRO A 455 5.08 -2.14 -6.22
CA PRO A 455 5.45 -1.57 -7.51
C PRO A 455 5.15 -2.50 -8.69
N VAL A 456 5.35 -3.82 -8.54
CA VAL A 456 5.07 -4.81 -9.59
C VAL A 456 3.58 -4.90 -9.89
N GLY A 457 2.74 -4.93 -8.86
CA GLY A 457 1.29 -5.03 -9.01
C GLY A 457 0.67 -3.84 -9.74
N ILE A 458 1.18 -2.63 -9.49
CA ILE A 458 0.71 -1.42 -10.18
C ILE A 458 1.06 -1.47 -11.67
N LEU A 459 2.26 -1.92 -11.99
CA LEU A 459 2.72 -1.99 -13.38
C LEU A 459 1.99 -3.04 -14.21
N TRP A 460 1.41 -4.04 -13.58
CA TRP A 460 0.79 -5.14 -14.31
C TRP A 460 -0.74 -5.21 -14.10
N ARG A 461 -1.19 -5.72 -12.95
CA ARG A 461 -2.61 -5.90 -12.63
C ARG A 461 -2.82 -5.74 -11.12
N PRO A 462 -3.25 -4.58 -10.63
CA PRO A 462 -3.36 -4.29 -9.20
C PRO A 462 -4.17 -5.32 -8.40
N PHE A 463 -5.25 -5.88 -8.97
CA PHE A 463 -6.08 -6.87 -8.29
C PHE A 463 -5.31 -8.16 -7.92
N LEU A 464 -4.24 -8.51 -8.64
CA LEU A 464 -3.40 -9.66 -8.33
C LEU A 464 -2.55 -9.45 -7.06
N LEU A 465 -2.39 -8.20 -6.59
CA LEU A 465 -1.71 -7.91 -5.32
C LEU A 465 -2.36 -8.60 -4.12
N ALA A 466 -3.64 -8.96 -4.20
CA ALA A 466 -4.30 -9.74 -3.15
C ALA A 466 -3.56 -11.06 -2.85
N LEU A 467 -2.88 -11.68 -3.84
CA LEU A 467 -2.14 -12.93 -3.63
C LEU A 467 -0.87 -12.75 -2.79
N PRO A 468 0.08 -11.84 -3.14
CA PRO A 468 1.23 -11.58 -2.27
C PRO A 468 0.81 -10.97 -0.92
N LEU A 469 -0.27 -10.19 -0.84
CA LEU A 469 -0.79 -9.71 0.45
C LEU A 469 -1.35 -10.85 1.32
N LEU A 470 -1.96 -11.85 0.71
CA LEU A 470 -2.39 -13.06 1.42
C LEU A 470 -1.15 -13.84 1.94
N ALA A 471 -0.12 -14.02 1.11
CA ALA A 471 1.13 -14.62 1.53
C ALA A 471 1.79 -13.81 2.67
N PHE A 472 1.80 -12.48 2.57
CA PHE A 472 2.25 -11.58 3.62
C PHE A 472 1.51 -11.82 4.95
N LEU A 473 0.16 -11.90 4.91
CA LEU A 473 -0.65 -12.15 6.11
C LEU A 473 -0.27 -13.49 6.78
N PHE A 474 -0.05 -14.55 6.00
CA PHE A 474 0.40 -15.84 6.54
C PHE A 474 1.81 -15.76 7.15
N VAL A 475 2.75 -15.18 6.42
CA VAL A 475 4.15 -15.08 6.84
C VAL A 475 4.30 -14.24 8.10
N ILE A 476 3.61 -13.08 8.18
CA ILE A 476 3.68 -12.23 9.37
C ILE A 476 3.02 -12.87 10.58
N THR A 477 1.93 -13.61 10.38
CA THR A 477 1.29 -14.38 11.46
C THR A 477 2.24 -15.43 12.02
N CYS A 478 2.96 -16.15 11.15
CA CYS A 478 3.98 -17.11 11.58
C CYS A 478 5.12 -16.40 12.34
N ALA A 479 5.64 -15.29 11.83
CA ALA A 479 6.72 -14.55 12.48
C ALA A 479 6.34 -14.08 13.89
N PHE A 480 5.15 -13.50 14.06
CA PHE A 480 4.67 -13.03 15.35
C PHE A 480 4.42 -14.17 16.34
N ARG A 481 3.90 -15.30 15.85
CA ARG A 481 3.65 -16.47 16.69
C ARG A 481 4.95 -17.10 17.20
N THR A 482 5.92 -17.35 16.32
CA THR A 482 7.22 -17.92 16.71
C THR A 482 7.90 -17.06 17.79
N HIS A 483 7.86 -15.73 17.62
CA HIS A 483 8.41 -14.81 18.61
C HIS A 483 7.68 -14.92 19.96
N SER A 484 6.34 -14.97 19.94
CA SER A 484 5.55 -15.08 21.18
C SER A 484 5.79 -16.40 21.93
N GLU A 485 6.02 -17.49 21.19
CA GLU A 485 6.36 -18.80 21.75
C GLU A 485 7.75 -18.76 22.40
N GLN A 486 8.77 -18.20 21.72
CA GLN A 486 10.13 -18.04 22.25
C GLN A 486 10.18 -17.21 23.55
N VAL A 487 9.52 -16.03 23.57
CA VAL A 487 9.44 -15.20 24.77
C VAL A 487 8.73 -15.94 25.92
N GLY A 488 7.72 -16.76 25.60
CA GLY A 488 7.04 -17.61 26.59
C GLY A 488 7.96 -18.65 27.22
N GLU A 489 8.78 -19.31 26.39
CA GLU A 489 9.77 -20.32 26.87
C GLU A 489 10.85 -19.68 27.74
N GLU A 490 11.43 -18.56 27.32
CA GLU A 490 12.44 -17.81 28.09
C GLU A 490 11.93 -17.42 29.48
N LEU A 491 10.67 -16.93 29.57
CA LEU A 491 10.07 -16.55 30.84
C LEU A 491 9.80 -17.75 31.77
N VAL A 492 9.50 -18.93 31.21
CA VAL A 492 9.32 -20.17 31.99
C VAL A 492 10.66 -20.63 32.55
N GLU A 493 11.70 -20.59 31.71
CA GLU A 493 13.06 -20.99 32.09
C GLU A 493 13.61 -20.05 33.19
N GLU A 494 13.47 -18.73 33.05
CA GLU A 494 13.89 -17.74 34.05
C GLU A 494 13.20 -17.97 35.41
N ARG A 495 11.89 -18.25 35.39
CA ARG A 495 11.16 -18.58 36.62
C ARG A 495 11.61 -19.89 37.25
N SER A 496 11.98 -20.87 36.45
CA SER A 496 12.51 -22.14 36.92
C SER A 496 13.87 -21.97 37.62
N TYR A 497 14.77 -21.16 37.02
CA TYR A 497 16.06 -20.82 37.65
C TYR A 497 15.86 -20.01 38.95
N ALA A 498 14.99 -19.01 38.96
CA ALA A 498 14.71 -18.21 40.18
C ALA A 498 14.12 -19.06 41.31
N ALA A 499 13.33 -20.10 40.97
CA ALA A 499 12.81 -21.03 41.96
C ALA A 499 13.88 -21.99 42.52
N LEU A 500 14.91 -22.32 41.73
CA LEU A 500 16.04 -23.16 42.19
C LEU A 500 17.00 -22.37 43.09
N ASP A 501 17.19 -21.09 42.83
CA ASP A 501 18.08 -20.20 43.61
C ASP A 501 17.44 -19.69 44.91
N GLY A 502 16.21 -20.10 45.24
CA GLY A 502 15.53 -19.78 46.52
C GLY A 502 15.24 -18.28 46.70
N VAL A 503 15.25 -17.48 45.63
CA VAL A 503 14.90 -16.05 45.71
C VAL A 503 13.40 -15.90 45.74
N PRO A 504 12.77 -15.38 46.82
CA PRO A 504 11.33 -15.16 46.85
C PRO A 504 10.96 -14.10 45.81
N SER A 505 9.97 -14.40 44.97
CA SER A 505 9.40 -13.59 43.89
C SER A 505 8.66 -12.34 44.41
#